data_b6677ee122241fd87d1270b892468a29
#
_entry.id   b6677ee122241fd87d1270b892468a29
#
_cell.length_a   1.000
_cell.length_b   1.000
_cell.length_c   1.000
_cell.angle_alpha   90.00
_cell.angle_beta   90.00
_cell.angle_gamma   90.00
#
_symmetry.space_group_name_H-M   'P 1'
#
loop_
_entity.id
_entity.type
_entity.pdbx_description
1 polymer ?
#
loop_
_entity_poly.entity_id
_entity_poly.type
_entity_poly.pdbx_seq_one_letter_code
_entity_poly.pdbx_strand_id
1 'polypeptide(L)'
;MSERNPVRVLAGHDTIGRLSRRTVLAGMGAAGLSLLASCGQRGMAESPAPDGQLESRLNVYSWGDYDPPELLEAWSADNDVRLQVDAFGSNEEMMAKLAASRGTSGYDIVVPTGIYIPTMVEHGLLQRLDHSLLPNLATMDPAFMDQTFDPGNVHSVCKAWGTTGFVYDAHRISGDPQSWQDFIDLAAGEASGATMLLEDAWEVCSIALAALGHDLNTVEPAELDEAAEIVVDRLAPHVRAYMGNANTAMAQGSFALMQAFNGDARQGMLEADDPERWRFVFPTPSANLWMDTWCIATGAQNPDAAHAFIDWIIGPEQALAETDYIGYSTGSTAFAEPGIEDGFELAEIIFPEQHVLDRLVASEMNEGMQRRVEILTDAQTRSGA
;
A
#
# COMPACT_ATOMS: atom_id res chain seq x y z
N MET A 1 10.71 21.21 28.46
CA MET A 1 9.82 21.21 29.62
C MET A 1 8.41 21.07 29.08
N SER A 2 7.86 19.86 29.09
CA SER A 2 6.51 19.56 28.59
C SER A 2 5.51 19.92 29.68
N GLU A 3 4.65 20.88 29.42
CA GLU A 3 3.52 21.21 30.30
C GLU A 3 2.47 20.10 30.21
N ARG A 4 2.32 19.32 31.28
CA ARG A 4 1.22 18.37 31.43
C ARG A 4 -0.07 19.16 31.68
N ASN A 5 -1.04 19.07 30.78
CA ASN A 5 -2.39 19.58 30.98
C ASN A 5 -3.02 18.92 32.24
N PRO A 6 -3.49 19.69 33.23
CA PRO A 6 -4.13 19.12 34.40
C PRO A 6 -5.54 18.61 34.07
N VAL A 7 -5.86 17.41 34.51
CA VAL A 7 -7.21 16.87 34.47
C VAL A 7 -8.12 17.72 35.42
N ARG A 8 -9.12 18.38 34.84
CA ARG A 8 -10.12 19.15 35.62
C ARG A 8 -11.32 18.29 35.95
N VAL A 9 -11.56 18.08 37.22
CA VAL A 9 -12.79 17.45 37.74
C VAL A 9 -13.75 18.53 38.18
N LEU A 10 -14.91 18.62 37.56
CA LEU A 10 -15.98 19.55 37.95
C LEU A 10 -16.86 18.87 39.00
N ALA A 11 -16.74 19.32 40.24
CA ALA A 11 -17.63 18.92 41.34
C ALA A 11 -18.09 20.19 42.10
N GLY A 12 -19.30 20.17 42.64
CA GLY A 12 -19.85 21.28 43.43
C GLY A 12 -19.03 21.60 44.66
N HIS A 13 -18.99 22.85 45.07
CA HIS A 13 -18.11 23.39 46.11
C HIS A 13 -18.24 22.70 47.47
N ASP A 14 -19.41 22.13 47.79
CA ASP A 14 -19.69 21.50 49.09
C ASP A 14 -19.23 20.04 49.17
N THR A 15 -18.78 19.43 48.06
CA THR A 15 -18.40 18.02 47.97
C THR A 15 -16.89 17.82 48.15
N ILE A 16 -16.08 18.86 47.87
CA ILE A 16 -14.61 18.77 47.83
C ILE A 16 -13.98 18.59 49.21
N GLY A 17 -14.62 19.11 50.26
CA GLY A 17 -14.10 19.08 51.64
C GLY A 17 -14.16 17.70 52.35
N ARG A 18 -14.81 16.68 51.75
CA ARG A 18 -15.07 15.38 52.40
C ARG A 18 -14.43 14.17 51.70
N LEU A 19 -13.70 14.36 50.62
CA LEU A 19 -13.07 13.26 49.87
C LEU A 19 -11.58 13.12 50.23
N SER A 20 -11.24 12.05 50.96
CA SER A 20 -9.83 11.70 51.18
C SER A 20 -9.26 11.03 49.93
N ARG A 21 -7.91 11.14 49.73
CA ARG A 21 -7.21 10.46 48.61
C ARG A 21 -7.52 8.96 48.52
N ARG A 22 -7.77 8.30 49.67
CA ARG A 22 -8.17 6.89 49.74
C ARG A 22 -9.57 6.64 49.17
N THR A 23 -10.51 7.55 49.41
CA THR A 23 -11.91 7.45 48.95
C THR A 23 -12.01 7.64 47.44
N VAL A 24 -11.17 8.53 46.86
CA VAL A 24 -11.10 8.73 45.41
C VAL A 24 -10.50 7.52 44.70
N LEU A 25 -9.44 6.93 45.25
CA LEU A 25 -8.83 5.72 44.68
C LEU A 25 -9.73 4.46 44.83
N ALA A 26 -10.48 4.33 45.91
CA ALA A 26 -11.45 3.25 46.08
C ALA A 26 -12.66 3.41 45.14
N GLY A 27 -13.11 4.64 44.92
CA GLY A 27 -14.19 4.94 43.97
C GLY A 27 -13.82 4.67 42.49
N MET A 28 -12.58 4.98 42.11
CA MET A 28 -12.08 4.66 40.78
C MET A 28 -11.90 3.15 40.57
N GLY A 29 -11.52 2.38 41.61
CA GLY A 29 -11.39 0.93 41.51
C GLY A 29 -12.75 0.23 41.34
N ALA A 30 -13.80 0.67 42.02
CA ALA A 30 -15.13 0.07 41.92
C ALA A 30 -15.88 0.47 40.61
N ALA A 31 -15.70 1.72 40.16
CA ALA A 31 -16.28 2.18 38.90
C ALA A 31 -15.52 1.62 37.68
N GLY A 32 -14.20 1.42 37.79
CA GLY A 32 -13.38 0.80 36.75
C GLY A 32 -13.70 -0.68 36.54
N LEU A 33 -13.97 -1.44 37.61
CA LEU A 33 -14.33 -2.85 37.50
C LEU A 33 -15.74 -3.07 36.94
N SER A 34 -16.70 -2.18 37.23
CA SER A 34 -18.04 -2.26 36.63
C SER A 34 -18.09 -1.82 35.16
N LEU A 35 -17.17 -0.94 34.71
CA LEU A 35 -17.03 -0.59 33.30
C LEU A 35 -16.29 -1.68 32.50
N LEU A 36 -15.34 -2.40 33.11
CA LEU A 36 -14.67 -3.53 32.48
C LEU A 36 -15.57 -4.78 32.36
N ALA A 37 -16.54 -4.96 33.27
CA ALA A 37 -17.51 -6.04 33.16
C ALA A 37 -18.63 -5.77 32.15
N SER A 38 -18.83 -4.51 31.72
CA SER A 38 -19.75 -4.11 30.62
C SER A 38 -19.08 -4.11 29.23
N CYS A 39 -17.75 -4.27 29.18
CA CYS A 39 -17.00 -4.45 27.92
C CYS A 39 -16.95 -5.92 27.46
N GLY A 40 -17.80 -6.79 27.97
CA GLY A 40 -18.04 -8.12 27.44
C GLY A 40 -18.69 -8.01 26.06
N GLN A 41 -17.93 -8.37 25.03
CA GLN A 41 -18.41 -8.68 23.67
C GLN A 41 -19.34 -7.62 23.02
N ARG A 42 -18.86 -6.42 22.80
CA ARG A 42 -19.33 -5.66 21.64
C ARG A 42 -18.64 -6.26 20.43
N GLY A 43 -19.34 -7.09 19.67
CA GLY A 43 -18.94 -7.53 18.36
C GLY A 43 -18.57 -6.34 17.46
N MET A 44 -17.97 -6.61 16.32
CA MET A 44 -17.82 -5.61 15.26
C MET A 44 -19.21 -5.04 14.93
N ALA A 45 -19.29 -3.76 14.58
CA ALA A 45 -20.55 -3.19 14.10
C ALA A 45 -21.00 -3.94 12.83
N GLU A 46 -22.27 -4.29 12.75
CA GLU A 46 -22.83 -4.92 11.57
C GLU A 46 -23.03 -3.87 10.46
N SER A 47 -22.69 -4.25 9.24
CA SER A 47 -23.03 -3.48 8.06
C SER A 47 -24.47 -3.76 7.65
N PRO A 48 -25.24 -2.77 7.16
CA PRO A 48 -26.50 -3.04 6.50
C PRO A 48 -26.22 -3.87 5.23
N ALA A 49 -27.19 -4.71 4.85
CA ALA A 49 -27.15 -5.38 3.55
C ALA A 49 -27.55 -4.40 2.44
N PRO A 50 -27.00 -4.52 1.22
CA PRO A 50 -27.46 -3.76 0.08
C PRO A 50 -28.96 -3.94 -0.14
N ASP A 51 -29.69 -2.87 -0.45
CA ASP A 51 -31.14 -2.89 -0.68
C ASP A 51 -31.55 -2.37 -2.09
N GLY A 52 -30.54 -2.03 -2.91
CA GLY A 52 -30.68 -1.52 -4.27
C GLY A 52 -30.92 -0.01 -4.33
N GLN A 53 -30.77 0.72 -3.23
CA GLN A 53 -30.89 2.17 -3.19
C GLN A 53 -29.56 2.80 -2.80
N LEU A 54 -28.99 3.60 -3.70
CA LEU A 54 -27.74 4.30 -3.41
C LEU A 54 -27.92 5.24 -2.21
N GLU A 55 -27.02 5.13 -1.27
CA GLU A 55 -26.91 6.08 -0.18
C GLU A 55 -26.30 7.40 -0.70
N SER A 56 -26.64 8.49 -0.04
CA SER A 56 -26.20 9.84 -0.43
C SER A 56 -24.74 10.15 -0.07
N ARG A 57 -23.99 9.17 0.41
CA ARG A 57 -22.60 9.35 0.86
C ARG A 57 -21.79 8.08 0.60
N LEU A 58 -20.49 8.27 0.31
CA LEU A 58 -19.49 7.22 0.22
C LEU A 58 -18.17 7.73 0.80
N ASN A 59 -17.55 6.96 1.70
CA ASN A 59 -16.26 7.29 2.30
C ASN A 59 -15.22 6.22 1.94
N VAL A 60 -14.18 6.65 1.26
CA VAL A 60 -13.07 5.80 0.81
C VAL A 60 -11.82 6.11 1.63
N TYR A 61 -11.07 5.09 2.00
CA TYR A 61 -9.77 5.20 2.65
C TYR A 61 -8.74 4.53 1.74
N SER A 62 -7.95 5.36 1.06
CA SER A 62 -7.05 4.99 -0.03
C SER A 62 -5.63 5.46 0.25
N TRP A 63 -4.72 5.23 -0.67
CA TRP A 63 -3.40 5.85 -0.68
C TRP A 63 -3.49 7.32 -1.09
N GLY A 64 -2.48 8.12 -0.74
CA GLY A 64 -2.41 9.52 -1.17
C GLY A 64 -2.20 9.64 -2.68
N ASP A 65 -2.91 10.57 -3.33
CA ASP A 65 -2.80 10.87 -4.77
C ASP A 65 -2.97 9.63 -5.68
N TYR A 66 -3.84 8.72 -5.30
CA TYR A 66 -4.00 7.41 -5.94
C TYR A 66 -5.31 7.23 -6.69
N ASP A 67 -6.14 8.25 -6.73
CA ASP A 67 -7.44 8.24 -7.42
C ASP A 67 -7.61 9.53 -8.22
N PRO A 68 -7.94 9.47 -9.55
CA PRO A 68 -8.10 10.68 -10.38
C PRO A 68 -9.22 11.57 -9.86
N PRO A 69 -8.95 12.82 -9.45
CA PRO A 69 -10.00 13.70 -8.90
C PRO A 69 -11.18 13.91 -9.84
N GLU A 70 -10.92 13.98 -11.15
CA GLU A 70 -11.95 14.18 -12.17
C GLU A 70 -12.91 12.98 -12.28
N LEU A 71 -12.39 11.76 -12.14
CA LEU A 71 -13.25 10.56 -12.09
C LEU A 71 -14.10 10.55 -10.82
N LEU A 72 -13.52 10.88 -9.68
CA LEU A 72 -14.24 10.92 -8.39
C LEU A 72 -15.36 11.96 -8.42
N GLU A 73 -15.08 13.16 -8.96
CA GLU A 73 -16.06 14.23 -9.11
C GLU A 73 -17.18 13.85 -10.09
N ALA A 74 -16.85 13.22 -11.23
CA ALA A 74 -17.82 12.76 -12.21
C ALA A 74 -18.79 11.73 -11.60
N TRP A 75 -18.26 10.69 -10.95
CA TRP A 75 -19.09 9.66 -10.30
C TRP A 75 -20.00 10.26 -9.22
N SER A 76 -19.47 11.15 -8.40
CA SER A 76 -20.17 11.85 -7.33
C SER A 76 -21.35 12.66 -7.90
N ALA A 77 -21.12 13.40 -8.99
CA ALA A 77 -22.14 14.24 -9.64
C ALA A 77 -23.22 13.40 -10.34
N ASP A 78 -22.82 12.35 -11.05
CA ASP A 78 -23.75 11.51 -11.83
C ASP A 78 -24.69 10.69 -10.94
N ASN A 79 -24.27 10.38 -9.71
CA ASN A 79 -25.01 9.55 -8.77
C ASN A 79 -25.68 10.35 -7.64
N ASP A 80 -25.46 11.67 -7.54
CA ASP A 80 -25.89 12.52 -6.40
C ASP A 80 -25.40 11.96 -5.04
N VAL A 81 -24.19 11.38 -5.02
CA VAL A 81 -23.53 10.79 -3.84
C VAL A 81 -22.37 11.65 -3.44
N ARG A 82 -22.33 12.11 -2.19
CA ARG A 82 -21.16 12.79 -1.65
C ARG A 82 -20.03 11.80 -1.42
N LEU A 83 -19.05 11.81 -2.29
CA LEU A 83 -17.82 11.00 -2.17
C LEU A 83 -16.76 11.76 -1.37
N GLN A 84 -16.13 11.08 -0.39
CA GLN A 84 -14.98 11.57 0.35
C GLN A 84 -13.88 10.52 0.33
N VAL A 85 -12.66 10.94 -0.01
CA VAL A 85 -11.46 10.09 0.04
C VAL A 85 -10.52 10.66 1.10
N ASP A 86 -10.14 9.82 2.06
CA ASP A 86 -9.10 10.10 3.05
C ASP A 86 -7.88 9.23 2.74
N ALA A 87 -6.68 9.76 2.98
CA ALA A 87 -5.43 9.04 2.70
C ALA A 87 -4.84 8.38 3.95
N PHE A 88 -4.14 7.26 3.74
CA PHE A 88 -3.25 6.64 4.72
C PHE A 88 -1.82 6.52 4.17
N GLY A 89 -0.85 6.42 5.07
CA GLY A 89 0.56 6.32 4.72
C GLY A 89 1.09 4.88 4.69
N SER A 90 0.37 3.90 5.32
CA SER A 90 0.77 2.49 5.30
C SER A 90 -0.43 1.57 5.56
N ASN A 91 -0.31 0.30 5.12
CA ASN A 91 -1.32 -0.72 5.41
C ASN A 91 -1.52 -0.93 6.92
N GLU A 92 -0.45 -0.85 7.70
CA GLU A 92 -0.48 -0.99 9.16
C GLU A 92 -1.28 0.14 9.81
N GLU A 93 -1.11 1.39 9.36
CA GLU A 93 -1.90 2.54 9.80
C GLU A 93 -3.39 2.31 9.53
N MET A 94 -3.72 1.92 8.29
CA MET A 94 -5.09 1.63 7.86
C MET A 94 -5.71 0.51 8.71
N MET A 95 -5.02 -0.63 8.85
CA MET A 95 -5.48 -1.75 9.66
C MET A 95 -5.66 -1.39 11.13
N ALA A 96 -4.71 -0.67 11.72
CA ALA A 96 -4.80 -0.23 13.12
C ALA A 96 -6.02 0.68 13.35
N LYS A 97 -6.32 1.59 12.42
CA LYS A 97 -7.48 2.48 12.46
C LYS A 97 -8.79 1.70 12.37
N LEU A 98 -8.88 0.74 11.43
CA LEU A 98 -10.06 -0.12 11.29
C LEU A 98 -10.27 -0.99 12.54
N ALA A 99 -9.22 -1.65 13.02
CA ALA A 99 -9.29 -2.51 14.21
C ALA A 99 -9.69 -1.73 15.48
N ALA A 100 -9.12 -0.53 15.68
CA ALA A 100 -9.45 0.31 16.83
C ALA A 100 -10.92 0.77 16.82
N SER A 101 -11.49 0.96 15.64
CA SER A 101 -12.85 1.45 15.46
C SER A 101 -13.93 0.35 15.60
N ARG A 102 -13.56 -0.92 15.50
CA ARG A 102 -14.47 -2.08 15.60
C ARG A 102 -15.71 -1.97 14.70
N GLY A 103 -15.49 -1.62 13.43
CA GLY A 103 -16.57 -1.47 12.44
C GLY A 103 -17.31 -0.13 12.51
N THR A 104 -16.80 0.85 13.27
CA THR A 104 -17.35 2.22 13.30
C THR A 104 -16.35 3.24 12.79
N SER A 105 -15.44 2.83 11.89
CA SER A 105 -14.41 3.71 11.29
C SER A 105 -14.99 4.88 10.50
N GLY A 106 -16.19 4.66 9.96
CA GLY A 106 -16.84 5.59 9.05
C GLY A 106 -16.43 5.44 7.60
N TYR A 107 -15.54 4.50 7.29
CA TYR A 107 -15.16 4.16 5.92
C TYR A 107 -16.00 3.00 5.39
N ASP A 108 -16.33 3.10 4.09
CA ASP A 108 -17.09 2.08 3.35
C ASP A 108 -16.13 1.25 2.49
N ILE A 109 -15.27 1.91 1.73
CA ILE A 109 -14.24 1.27 0.91
C ILE A 109 -12.87 1.51 1.53
N VAL A 110 -12.00 0.50 1.44
CA VAL A 110 -10.58 0.56 1.80
C VAL A 110 -9.74 -0.04 0.69
N VAL A 111 -8.49 0.45 0.52
CA VAL A 111 -7.61 0.04 -0.58
C VAL A 111 -6.30 -0.56 -0.05
N PRO A 112 -6.35 -1.78 0.54
CA PRO A 112 -5.15 -2.46 0.98
C PRO A 112 -4.34 -3.07 -0.16
N THR A 113 -3.05 -3.28 0.09
CA THR A 113 -2.24 -4.17 -0.73
C THR A 113 -2.65 -5.63 -0.48
N GLY A 114 -2.71 -6.43 -1.54
CA GLY A 114 -3.26 -7.80 -1.53
C GLY A 114 -2.70 -8.70 -0.44
N ILE A 115 -1.40 -8.62 -0.16
CA ILE A 115 -0.76 -9.45 0.89
C ILE A 115 -1.36 -9.27 2.29
N TYR A 116 -2.04 -8.15 2.55
CA TYR A 116 -2.69 -7.88 3.84
C TYR A 116 -4.12 -8.43 3.94
N ILE A 117 -4.73 -8.83 2.81
CA ILE A 117 -6.11 -9.35 2.78
C ILE A 117 -6.32 -10.54 3.73
N PRO A 118 -5.46 -11.58 3.74
CA PRO A 118 -5.66 -12.70 4.67
C PRO A 118 -5.71 -12.27 6.13
N THR A 119 -4.79 -11.40 6.54
CA THR A 119 -4.75 -10.86 7.91
C THR A 119 -5.99 -10.00 8.21
N MET A 120 -6.43 -9.17 7.28
CA MET A 120 -7.63 -8.34 7.45
C MET A 120 -8.89 -9.20 7.57
N VAL A 121 -8.99 -10.28 6.79
CA VAL A 121 -10.10 -11.23 6.88
C VAL A 121 -10.09 -11.99 8.21
N GLU A 122 -8.91 -12.46 8.66
CA GLU A 122 -8.77 -13.12 9.97
C GLU A 122 -9.22 -12.23 11.12
N HIS A 123 -8.92 -10.95 11.04
CA HIS A 123 -9.32 -9.96 12.05
C HIS A 123 -10.74 -9.40 11.83
N GLY A 124 -11.47 -9.88 10.83
CA GLY A 124 -12.84 -9.47 10.54
C GLY A 124 -12.97 -8.01 10.11
N LEU A 125 -11.96 -7.46 9.42
CA LEU A 125 -11.92 -6.06 9.00
C LEU A 125 -12.59 -5.84 7.64
N LEU A 126 -12.76 -6.89 6.83
CA LEU A 126 -13.34 -6.83 5.50
C LEU A 126 -14.67 -7.58 5.41
N GLN A 127 -15.57 -7.08 4.58
CA GLN A 127 -16.79 -7.75 4.19
C GLN A 127 -16.56 -8.63 2.95
N ARG A 128 -17.47 -9.57 2.75
CA ARG A 128 -17.57 -10.27 1.47
C ARG A 128 -18.21 -9.35 0.44
N LEU A 129 -17.68 -9.35 -0.77
CA LEU A 129 -18.28 -8.67 -1.91
C LEU A 129 -19.50 -9.45 -2.42
N ASP A 130 -20.56 -8.73 -2.81
CA ASP A 130 -21.65 -9.31 -3.55
C ASP A 130 -21.39 -9.17 -5.06
N HIS A 131 -20.88 -10.24 -5.66
CA HIS A 131 -20.56 -10.26 -7.09
C HIS A 131 -21.75 -10.00 -8.00
N SER A 132 -22.99 -10.20 -7.53
CA SER A 132 -24.18 -9.88 -8.32
C SER A 132 -24.37 -8.36 -8.53
N LEU A 133 -23.71 -7.56 -7.70
CA LEU A 133 -23.68 -6.10 -7.77
C LEU A 133 -22.45 -5.56 -8.52
N LEU A 134 -21.58 -6.46 -9.01
CA LEU A 134 -20.32 -6.12 -9.67
C LEU A 134 -20.24 -6.73 -11.09
N PRO A 135 -21.16 -6.41 -12.02
CA PRO A 135 -21.15 -6.96 -13.38
C PRO A 135 -19.84 -6.69 -14.14
N ASN A 136 -19.13 -5.59 -13.86
CA ASN A 136 -17.87 -5.26 -14.47
C ASN A 136 -16.69 -6.15 -14.00
N LEU A 137 -16.86 -7.05 -13.02
CA LEU A 137 -15.90 -8.12 -12.78
C LEU A 137 -15.62 -8.97 -14.04
N ALA A 138 -16.59 -9.05 -14.97
CA ALA A 138 -16.42 -9.74 -16.24
C ALA A 138 -15.45 -9.03 -17.20
N THR A 139 -15.07 -7.80 -16.93
CA THR A 139 -14.09 -7.02 -17.69
C THR A 139 -12.69 -7.05 -17.08
N MET A 140 -12.52 -7.78 -15.99
CA MET A 140 -11.20 -7.98 -15.38
C MET A 140 -10.43 -9.10 -16.09
N ASP A 141 -9.14 -8.91 -16.30
CA ASP A 141 -8.27 -9.93 -16.87
C ASP A 141 -8.11 -11.09 -15.85
N PRO A 142 -8.34 -12.34 -16.28
CA PRO A 142 -8.17 -13.50 -15.41
C PRO A 142 -6.81 -13.60 -14.70
N ALA A 143 -5.76 -13.03 -15.26
CA ALA A 143 -4.43 -13.00 -14.65
C ALA A 143 -4.39 -12.23 -13.31
N PHE A 144 -5.30 -11.28 -13.11
CA PHE A 144 -5.40 -10.45 -11.90
C PHE A 144 -6.59 -10.83 -11.02
N MET A 145 -7.27 -11.91 -11.35
CA MET A 145 -8.36 -12.48 -10.58
C MET A 145 -7.90 -13.74 -9.83
N ASP A 146 -8.68 -14.17 -8.83
CA ASP A 146 -8.46 -15.45 -8.11
C ASP A 146 -7.04 -15.59 -7.52
N GLN A 147 -6.51 -14.49 -6.99
CA GLN A 147 -5.17 -14.44 -6.41
C GLN A 147 -5.08 -15.29 -5.13
N THR A 148 -3.88 -15.76 -4.81
CA THR A 148 -3.62 -16.62 -3.63
C THR A 148 -4.04 -15.99 -2.31
N PHE A 149 -3.99 -14.66 -2.22
CA PHE A 149 -4.40 -13.91 -1.03
C PHE A 149 -5.93 -13.75 -0.89
N ASP A 150 -6.72 -13.92 -1.96
CA ASP A 150 -8.20 -13.88 -1.94
C ASP A 150 -8.81 -14.78 -3.02
N PRO A 151 -8.74 -16.12 -2.85
CA PRO A 151 -9.28 -17.05 -3.82
C PRO A 151 -10.78 -16.80 -4.08
N GLY A 152 -11.11 -16.66 -5.37
CA GLY A 152 -12.47 -16.37 -5.84
C GLY A 152 -12.90 -14.91 -5.67
N ASN A 153 -11.97 -13.98 -5.39
CA ASN A 153 -12.27 -12.54 -5.21
C ASN A 153 -13.41 -12.30 -4.21
N VAL A 154 -13.35 -13.00 -3.08
CA VAL A 154 -14.42 -13.00 -2.08
C VAL A 154 -14.52 -11.66 -1.35
N HIS A 155 -13.39 -10.98 -1.16
CA HIS A 155 -13.27 -9.76 -0.36
C HIS A 155 -12.68 -8.59 -1.14
N SER A 156 -12.07 -8.85 -2.31
CA SER A 156 -11.27 -7.87 -3.01
C SER A 156 -11.39 -7.94 -4.52
N VAL A 157 -11.18 -6.81 -5.19
CA VAL A 157 -11.01 -6.70 -6.64
C VAL A 157 -9.75 -5.88 -6.90
N CYS A 158 -8.94 -6.27 -7.89
CA CYS A 158 -7.76 -5.52 -8.28
C CYS A 158 -8.13 -4.05 -8.58
N LYS A 159 -7.45 -3.12 -7.89
CA LYS A 159 -7.46 -1.70 -8.22
C LYS A 159 -6.33 -1.38 -9.20
N ALA A 160 -5.13 -1.71 -8.81
CA ALA A 160 -3.93 -1.51 -9.62
C ALA A 160 -2.89 -2.56 -9.26
N TRP A 161 -2.01 -2.85 -10.19
CA TRP A 161 -0.86 -3.70 -9.99
C TRP A 161 0.39 -3.05 -10.59
N GLY A 162 1.52 -3.39 -10.04
CA GLY A 162 2.80 -2.91 -10.51
C GLY A 162 3.95 -3.80 -10.11
N THR A 163 5.13 -3.37 -10.42
CA THR A 163 6.36 -4.08 -10.09
C THR A 163 7.39 -3.13 -9.50
N THR A 164 8.34 -3.72 -8.79
CA THR A 164 9.46 -3.00 -8.23
C THR A 164 10.70 -3.24 -9.05
N GLY A 165 11.34 -2.15 -9.43
CA GLY A 165 12.61 -2.16 -10.12
C GLY A 165 13.54 -1.10 -9.56
N PHE A 166 14.35 -0.52 -10.43
CA PHE A 166 15.17 0.62 -10.05
C PHE A 166 15.29 1.65 -11.16
N VAL A 167 15.48 2.90 -10.76
CA VAL A 167 15.75 4.02 -11.64
C VAL A 167 17.21 4.48 -11.44
N TYR A 168 17.89 4.83 -12.53
CA TYR A 168 19.22 5.40 -12.46
C TYR A 168 19.41 6.62 -13.35
N ASP A 169 20.31 7.50 -12.92
CA ASP A 169 20.75 8.69 -13.64
C ASP A 169 21.81 8.31 -14.69
N ALA A 170 21.43 8.24 -15.96
CA ALA A 170 22.31 7.87 -17.07
C ALA A 170 23.43 8.90 -17.36
N HIS A 171 23.37 10.11 -16.78
CA HIS A 171 24.45 11.08 -16.83
C HIS A 171 25.54 10.85 -15.77
N ARG A 172 25.24 10.04 -14.74
CA ARG A 172 26.14 9.78 -13.61
C ARG A 172 26.60 8.34 -13.54
N ILE A 173 25.79 7.42 -14.04
CA ILE A 173 26.05 5.98 -14.04
C ILE A 173 26.36 5.55 -15.46
N SER A 174 27.48 4.85 -15.62
CA SER A 174 27.93 4.32 -16.90
C SER A 174 27.40 2.90 -17.14
N GLY A 175 27.25 2.55 -18.41
CA GLY A 175 26.80 1.21 -18.81
C GLY A 175 25.26 1.09 -18.89
N ASP A 176 24.81 -0.15 -18.89
CA ASP A 176 23.39 -0.52 -19.02
C ASP A 176 23.05 -1.60 -17.99
N PRO A 177 22.86 -1.24 -16.71
CA PRO A 177 22.57 -2.19 -15.65
C PRO A 177 21.21 -2.86 -15.86
N GLN A 178 21.13 -4.20 -15.66
CA GLN A 178 19.94 -5.00 -15.95
C GLN A 178 19.52 -5.92 -14.79
N SER A 179 20.28 -5.93 -13.71
CA SER A 179 20.07 -6.90 -12.63
C SER A 179 20.15 -6.27 -11.24
N TRP A 180 19.59 -6.96 -10.25
CA TRP A 180 19.79 -6.57 -8.86
C TRP A 180 21.25 -6.66 -8.41
N GLN A 181 22.05 -7.54 -9.03
CA GLN A 181 23.48 -7.57 -8.77
C GLN A 181 24.17 -6.29 -9.26
N ASP A 182 23.77 -5.80 -10.47
CA ASP A 182 24.28 -4.51 -10.99
C ASP A 182 23.88 -3.35 -10.05
N PHE A 183 22.64 -3.37 -9.55
CA PHE A 183 22.17 -2.37 -8.56
C PHE A 183 23.08 -2.36 -7.31
N ILE A 184 23.37 -3.53 -6.74
CA ILE A 184 24.23 -3.66 -5.55
C ILE A 184 25.64 -3.14 -5.83
N ASP A 185 26.22 -3.48 -6.98
CA ASP A 185 27.58 -3.08 -7.35
C ASP A 185 27.66 -1.57 -7.65
N LEU A 186 26.64 -1.00 -8.29
CA LEU A 186 26.52 0.44 -8.53
C LEU A 186 26.34 1.21 -7.21
N ALA A 187 25.53 0.72 -6.29
CA ALA A 187 25.34 1.33 -4.99
C ALA A 187 26.66 1.41 -4.21
N ALA A 188 27.47 0.36 -4.27
CA ALA A 188 28.81 0.34 -3.64
C ALA A 188 29.88 1.11 -4.43
N GLY A 189 29.60 1.46 -5.69
CA GLY A 189 30.51 2.09 -6.63
C GLY A 189 30.11 3.51 -7.02
N GLU A 190 29.68 3.70 -8.28
CA GLU A 190 29.39 5.01 -8.88
C GLU A 190 28.28 5.79 -8.18
N ALA A 191 27.31 5.10 -7.55
CA ALA A 191 26.18 5.69 -6.83
C ALA A 191 26.40 5.76 -5.30
N SER A 192 27.61 5.48 -4.80
CA SER A 192 27.86 5.49 -3.35
C SER A 192 27.55 6.84 -2.71
N GLY A 193 26.69 6.82 -1.66
CA GLY A 193 26.19 8.04 -1.01
C GLY A 193 25.17 8.84 -1.82
N ALA A 194 24.70 8.26 -2.94
CA ALA A 194 23.65 8.80 -3.78
C ALA A 194 22.59 7.73 -4.17
N THR A 195 22.50 6.67 -3.36
CA THR A 195 21.53 5.59 -3.50
C THR A 195 20.35 5.80 -2.56
N MET A 196 19.13 5.54 -3.05
CA MET A 196 17.89 5.52 -2.28
C MET A 196 17.29 4.10 -2.32
N LEU A 197 16.79 3.63 -1.18
CA LEU A 197 15.98 2.43 -1.07
C LEU A 197 14.55 2.78 -0.64
N LEU A 198 13.62 1.88 -0.89
CA LEU A 198 12.26 1.99 -0.37
C LEU A 198 12.23 1.80 1.15
N GLU A 199 11.18 2.29 1.81
CA GLU A 199 10.94 2.11 3.25
C GLU A 199 10.18 0.80 3.57
N ASP A 200 10.20 -0.14 2.67
CA ASP A 200 9.51 -1.42 2.80
C ASP A 200 10.49 -2.57 3.01
N ALA A 201 10.26 -3.37 4.07
CA ALA A 201 11.17 -4.43 4.46
C ALA A 201 11.18 -5.61 3.47
N TRP A 202 10.02 -5.92 2.86
CA TRP A 202 9.92 -6.97 1.86
C TRP A 202 10.69 -6.56 0.60
N GLU A 203 10.46 -5.32 0.14
CA GLU A 203 11.08 -4.76 -1.05
C GLU A 203 12.61 -4.67 -0.95
N VAL A 204 13.11 -4.17 0.18
CA VAL A 204 14.56 -4.05 0.39
C VAL A 204 15.24 -5.41 0.45
N CYS A 205 14.66 -6.39 1.16
CA CYS A 205 15.20 -7.75 1.21
C CYS A 205 15.14 -8.45 -0.15
N SER A 206 14.15 -8.15 -0.97
CA SER A 206 13.98 -8.73 -2.31
C SER A 206 15.15 -8.41 -3.25
N ILE A 207 15.81 -7.27 -3.10
CA ILE A 207 17.04 -6.93 -3.85
C ILE A 207 18.09 -8.03 -3.67
N ALA A 208 18.36 -8.38 -2.40
CA ALA A 208 19.39 -9.35 -2.05
C ALA A 208 18.96 -10.77 -2.40
N LEU A 209 17.72 -11.15 -2.06
CA LEU A 209 17.19 -12.49 -2.34
C LEU A 209 17.19 -12.78 -3.85
N ALA A 210 16.73 -11.84 -4.67
CA ALA A 210 16.77 -11.98 -6.11
C ALA A 210 18.21 -12.08 -6.65
N ALA A 211 19.14 -11.24 -6.19
CA ALA A 211 20.52 -11.27 -6.62
C ALA A 211 21.22 -12.61 -6.27
N LEU A 212 20.82 -13.24 -5.15
CA LEU A 212 21.31 -14.55 -4.72
C LEU A 212 20.58 -15.70 -5.47
N GLY A 213 19.48 -15.43 -6.15
CA GLY A 213 18.66 -16.45 -6.81
C GLY A 213 17.76 -17.24 -5.84
N HIS A 214 17.48 -16.70 -4.67
CA HIS A 214 16.54 -17.26 -3.71
C HIS A 214 15.09 -16.89 -4.06
N ASP A 215 14.15 -17.62 -3.48
CA ASP A 215 12.73 -17.27 -3.54
C ASP A 215 12.50 -15.95 -2.78
N LEU A 216 11.81 -14.98 -3.40
CA LEU A 216 11.50 -13.69 -2.77
C LEU A 216 10.60 -13.87 -1.54
N ASN A 217 9.80 -14.93 -1.48
CA ASN A 217 8.93 -15.28 -0.37
C ASN A 217 9.57 -16.26 0.64
N THR A 218 10.87 -16.53 0.52
CA THR A 218 11.52 -17.49 1.42
C THR A 218 11.29 -17.19 2.90
N VAL A 219 11.14 -18.24 3.69
CA VAL A 219 11.09 -18.22 5.15
C VAL A 219 12.32 -18.90 5.76
N GLU A 220 13.23 -19.41 4.90
CA GLU A 220 14.43 -20.11 5.35
C GLU A 220 15.40 -19.15 6.05
N PRO A 221 15.73 -19.38 7.34
CA PRO A 221 16.56 -18.44 8.10
C PRO A 221 17.94 -18.21 7.48
N ALA A 222 18.54 -19.24 6.87
CA ALA A 222 19.85 -19.14 6.24
C ALA A 222 19.84 -18.20 5.04
N GLU A 223 18.80 -18.25 4.19
CA GLU A 223 18.65 -17.37 3.03
C GLU A 223 18.37 -15.92 3.44
N LEU A 224 17.57 -15.73 4.50
CA LEU A 224 17.34 -14.40 5.08
C LEU A 224 18.58 -13.83 5.75
N ASP A 225 19.44 -14.66 6.34
CA ASP A 225 20.73 -14.22 6.89
C ASP A 225 21.73 -13.86 5.78
N GLU A 226 21.77 -14.59 4.65
CA GLU A 226 22.55 -14.21 3.47
C GLU A 226 22.06 -12.88 2.87
N ALA A 227 20.73 -12.67 2.82
CA ALA A 227 20.14 -11.39 2.40
C ALA A 227 20.54 -10.25 3.36
N ALA A 228 20.57 -10.51 4.67
CA ALA A 228 21.00 -9.54 5.68
C ALA A 228 22.47 -9.08 5.46
N GLU A 229 23.40 -10.00 5.13
CA GLU A 229 24.78 -9.66 4.82
C GLU A 229 24.86 -8.67 3.64
N ILE A 230 24.05 -8.87 2.59
CA ILE A 230 24.03 -7.96 1.45
C ILE A 230 23.39 -6.63 1.82
N VAL A 231 22.19 -6.65 2.41
CA VAL A 231 21.44 -5.43 2.71
C VAL A 231 22.15 -4.57 3.75
N VAL A 232 22.61 -5.18 4.85
CA VAL A 232 23.21 -4.44 5.99
C VAL A 232 24.67 -4.09 5.75
N ASP A 233 25.47 -5.03 5.21
CA ASP A 233 26.93 -4.83 5.13
C ASP A 233 27.39 -4.29 3.78
N ARG A 234 26.67 -4.60 2.67
CA ARG A 234 27.08 -4.13 1.34
C ARG A 234 26.26 -2.94 0.83
N LEU A 235 24.94 -2.88 1.06
CA LEU A 235 24.10 -1.78 0.58
C LEU A 235 24.04 -0.61 1.57
N ALA A 236 23.68 -0.85 2.83
CA ALA A 236 23.41 0.18 3.80
C ALA A 236 24.51 1.25 3.96
N PRO A 237 25.83 0.91 3.94
CA PRO A 237 26.88 1.92 4.03
C PRO A 237 26.89 2.96 2.90
N HIS A 238 26.19 2.69 1.79
CA HIS A 238 26.16 3.50 0.59
C HIS A 238 24.80 4.17 0.36
N VAL A 239 23.78 3.81 1.15
CA VAL A 239 22.42 4.38 1.10
C VAL A 239 22.42 5.74 1.76
N ARG A 240 21.84 6.71 1.06
CA ARG A 240 21.69 8.08 1.54
C ARG A 240 20.35 8.31 2.22
N ALA A 241 19.29 7.63 1.76
CA ALA A 241 17.95 7.74 2.33
C ALA A 241 17.11 6.50 2.05
N TYR A 242 16.11 6.29 2.90
CA TYR A 242 14.98 5.41 2.66
C TYR A 242 13.75 6.31 2.45
N MET A 243 12.98 6.07 1.38
CA MET A 243 11.85 6.92 0.99
C MET A 243 10.73 6.08 0.38
N GLY A 244 9.48 6.49 0.60
CA GLY A 244 8.32 5.76 0.09
C GLY A 244 8.12 5.88 -1.43
N ASN A 245 8.64 6.94 -2.08
CA ASN A 245 8.41 7.21 -3.49
C ASN A 245 9.63 7.79 -4.23
N ALA A 246 9.86 7.26 -5.42
CA ALA A 246 11.01 7.62 -6.25
C ALA A 246 10.81 8.95 -6.99
N ASN A 247 9.59 9.34 -7.39
CA ASN A 247 9.32 10.61 -8.07
C ASN A 247 9.82 11.80 -7.25
N THR A 248 9.52 11.82 -5.95
CA THR A 248 10.02 12.85 -5.04
C THR A 248 11.56 12.86 -4.95
N ALA A 249 12.19 11.69 -4.91
CA ALA A 249 13.64 11.56 -4.89
C ALA A 249 14.30 12.07 -6.19
N MET A 250 13.68 11.80 -7.34
CA MET A 250 14.11 12.30 -8.65
C MET A 250 14.04 13.83 -8.70
N ALA A 251 12.94 14.43 -8.25
CA ALA A 251 12.77 15.89 -8.18
C ALA A 251 13.81 16.58 -7.29
N GLN A 252 14.26 15.92 -6.21
CA GLN A 252 15.33 16.43 -5.37
C GLN A 252 16.69 16.48 -6.08
N GLY A 253 16.91 15.66 -7.11
CA GLY A 253 18.15 15.63 -7.90
C GLY A 253 19.40 15.15 -7.14
N SER A 254 19.24 14.67 -5.91
CA SER A 254 20.35 14.28 -5.02
C SER A 254 20.82 12.84 -5.21
N PHE A 255 19.98 12.02 -5.81
CA PHE A 255 20.19 10.59 -6.00
C PHE A 255 20.68 10.29 -7.41
N ALA A 256 21.36 9.17 -7.56
CA ALA A 256 21.82 8.65 -8.84
C ALA A 256 21.26 7.25 -9.12
N LEU A 257 20.87 6.54 -8.06
CA LEU A 257 20.33 5.18 -8.11
C LEU A 257 19.23 5.04 -7.07
N MET A 258 18.06 4.57 -7.48
CA MET A 258 16.89 4.50 -6.58
C MET A 258 16.14 3.20 -6.84
N GLN A 259 15.87 2.43 -5.80
CA GLN A 259 14.83 1.40 -5.85
C GLN A 259 13.48 2.11 -6.04
N ALA A 260 12.63 1.62 -6.93
CA ALA A 260 11.43 2.34 -7.32
C ALA A 260 10.31 1.40 -7.76
N PHE A 261 9.09 1.77 -7.43
CA PHE A 261 7.90 1.26 -8.10
C PHE A 261 7.83 1.83 -9.52
N ASN A 262 7.37 1.03 -10.47
CA ASN A 262 7.38 1.40 -11.89
C ASN A 262 6.56 2.68 -12.18
N GLY A 263 5.37 2.87 -11.59
CA GLY A 263 4.56 4.07 -11.81
C GLY A 263 5.18 5.32 -11.21
N ASP A 264 5.76 5.25 -10.00
CA ASP A 264 6.49 6.38 -9.40
C ASP A 264 7.69 6.78 -10.26
N ALA A 265 8.42 5.79 -10.79
CA ALA A 265 9.52 6.05 -11.70
C ALA A 265 9.04 6.74 -12.97
N ARG A 266 7.95 6.25 -13.58
CA ARG A 266 7.31 6.88 -14.74
C ARG A 266 6.93 8.32 -14.47
N GLN A 267 6.21 8.57 -13.38
CA GLN A 267 5.80 9.93 -13.01
C GLN A 267 7.01 10.85 -12.84
N GLY A 268 8.02 10.42 -12.09
CA GLY A 268 9.25 11.19 -11.92
C GLY A 268 10.00 11.46 -13.24
N MET A 269 9.94 10.55 -14.20
CA MET A 269 10.52 10.75 -15.54
C MET A 269 9.71 11.76 -16.36
N LEU A 270 8.38 11.71 -16.30
CA LEU A 270 7.50 12.66 -17.01
C LEU A 270 7.62 14.09 -16.47
N GLU A 271 7.84 14.24 -15.17
CA GLU A 271 7.99 15.54 -14.50
C GLU A 271 9.42 16.10 -14.61
N ALA A 272 10.39 15.31 -15.07
CA ALA A 272 11.77 15.73 -15.15
C ALA A 272 12.00 16.73 -16.31
N ASP A 273 12.82 17.76 -16.06
CA ASP A 273 13.26 18.71 -17.11
C ASP A 273 14.00 18.01 -18.28
N ASP A 274 14.63 16.89 -18.00
CA ASP A 274 15.36 16.03 -18.94
C ASP A 274 14.95 14.57 -18.70
N PRO A 275 13.89 14.11 -19.36
CA PRO A 275 13.43 12.71 -19.22
C PRO A 275 14.47 11.68 -19.68
N GLU A 276 15.33 12.02 -20.64
CA GLU A 276 16.37 11.12 -21.12
C GLU A 276 17.51 10.87 -20.12
N ARG A 277 17.58 11.67 -19.07
CA ARG A 277 18.50 11.50 -17.97
C ARG A 277 18.23 10.21 -17.19
N TRP A 278 16.96 9.82 -17.08
CA TRP A 278 16.53 8.73 -16.24
C TRP A 278 16.25 7.48 -17.05
N ARG A 279 16.56 6.32 -16.46
CA ARG A 279 16.23 5.01 -17.04
C ARG A 279 15.64 4.15 -15.95
N PHE A 280 14.49 3.55 -16.24
CA PHE A 280 13.87 2.53 -15.38
C PHE A 280 14.29 1.14 -15.87
N VAL A 281 14.54 0.25 -14.92
CA VAL A 281 14.97 -1.12 -15.17
C VAL A 281 14.04 -2.10 -14.45
N PHE A 282 13.54 -3.07 -15.22
CA PHE A 282 12.93 -4.28 -14.67
C PHE A 282 14.06 -5.30 -14.40
N PRO A 283 14.52 -5.45 -13.16
CA PRO A 283 15.75 -6.18 -12.89
C PRO A 283 15.60 -7.69 -13.02
N THR A 284 16.67 -8.35 -13.42
CA THR A 284 16.80 -9.80 -13.38
C THR A 284 17.42 -10.24 -12.05
N PRO A 285 17.24 -11.54 -11.60
CA PRO A 285 16.46 -12.59 -12.27
C PRO A 285 14.95 -12.48 -12.03
N SER A 286 14.51 -11.83 -10.97
CA SER A 286 13.10 -11.69 -10.57
C SER A 286 12.86 -10.33 -9.89
N ALA A 287 11.61 -9.89 -9.85
CA ALA A 287 11.17 -8.70 -9.16
C ALA A 287 9.79 -8.92 -8.54
N ASN A 288 9.39 -8.04 -7.63
CA ASN A 288 8.08 -8.09 -7.01
C ASN A 288 6.97 -7.77 -8.01
N LEU A 289 5.88 -8.51 -7.93
CA LEU A 289 4.54 -8.16 -8.40
C LEU A 289 3.71 -7.80 -7.18
N TRP A 290 3.28 -6.56 -7.08
CA TRP A 290 2.34 -6.16 -6.04
C TRP A 290 0.99 -5.79 -6.66
N MET A 291 -0.06 -5.87 -5.86
CA MET A 291 -1.43 -5.55 -6.27
C MET A 291 -2.13 -4.86 -5.12
N ASP A 292 -2.71 -3.69 -5.38
CA ASP A 292 -3.64 -3.03 -4.49
C ASP A 292 -5.08 -3.37 -4.88
N THR A 293 -5.97 -3.36 -3.91
CA THR A 293 -7.31 -3.93 -4.10
C THR A 293 -8.41 -3.04 -3.55
N TRP A 294 -9.53 -2.97 -4.26
CA TRP A 294 -10.78 -2.43 -3.75
C TRP A 294 -11.44 -3.42 -2.79
N CYS A 295 -11.69 -3.01 -1.55
CA CYS A 295 -12.34 -3.82 -0.53
C CYS A 295 -13.43 -3.02 0.17
N ILE A 296 -14.46 -3.70 0.70
CA ILE A 296 -15.47 -3.08 1.56
C ILE A 296 -15.13 -3.37 3.02
N ALA A 297 -15.03 -2.32 3.84
CA ALA A 297 -14.70 -2.45 5.26
C ALA A 297 -15.87 -3.04 6.05
N THR A 298 -15.57 -3.84 7.08
CA THR A 298 -16.57 -4.26 8.04
C THR A 298 -17.16 -3.04 8.75
N GLY A 299 -18.50 -2.99 8.84
CA GLY A 299 -19.20 -1.85 9.43
C GLY A 299 -19.49 -0.72 8.46
N ALA A 300 -19.16 -0.87 7.16
CA ALA A 300 -19.56 0.08 6.12
C ALA A 300 -21.07 0.34 6.20
N GLN A 301 -21.46 1.61 6.12
CA GLN A 301 -22.86 2.04 6.28
C GLN A 301 -23.51 2.38 4.95
N ASN A 302 -22.73 2.38 3.85
CA ASN A 302 -23.17 2.75 2.52
C ASN A 302 -22.86 1.62 1.51
N PRO A 303 -23.45 0.40 1.69
CA PRO A 303 -23.06 -0.79 0.93
C PRO A 303 -23.47 -0.73 -0.55
N ASP A 304 -24.61 -0.12 -0.89
CA ASP A 304 -25.03 0.03 -2.29
C ASP A 304 -24.12 1.00 -3.03
N ALA A 305 -23.79 2.13 -2.43
CA ALA A 305 -22.85 3.09 -3.00
C ALA A 305 -21.44 2.51 -3.13
N ALA A 306 -21.00 1.69 -2.16
CA ALA A 306 -19.68 1.04 -2.21
C ALA A 306 -19.59 0.05 -3.38
N HIS A 307 -20.57 -0.84 -3.55
CA HIS A 307 -20.58 -1.77 -4.69
C HIS A 307 -20.72 -1.04 -6.02
N ALA A 308 -21.60 -0.04 -6.11
CA ALA A 308 -21.80 0.73 -7.34
C ALA A 308 -20.53 1.50 -7.75
N PHE A 309 -19.79 2.05 -6.78
CA PHE A 309 -18.51 2.71 -7.06
C PHE A 309 -17.46 1.70 -7.52
N ILE A 310 -17.29 0.57 -6.82
CA ILE A 310 -16.32 -0.46 -7.21
C ILE A 310 -16.66 -0.99 -8.61
N ASP A 311 -17.92 -1.31 -8.89
CA ASP A 311 -18.32 -1.78 -10.21
C ASP A 311 -18.00 -0.76 -11.31
N TRP A 312 -18.30 0.50 -11.07
CA TRP A 312 -18.07 1.57 -12.04
C TRP A 312 -16.57 1.81 -12.28
N ILE A 313 -15.75 1.89 -11.21
CA ILE A 313 -14.33 2.26 -11.33
C ILE A 313 -13.49 1.16 -12.02
N ILE A 314 -13.86 -0.11 -11.88
CA ILE A 314 -13.20 -1.21 -12.60
C ILE A 314 -13.66 -1.36 -14.04
N GLY A 315 -14.61 -0.53 -14.50
CA GLY A 315 -15.07 -0.50 -15.89
C GLY A 315 -13.95 -0.11 -16.86
N PRO A 316 -13.97 -0.59 -18.12
CA PRO A 316 -12.87 -0.39 -19.07
C PRO A 316 -12.49 1.07 -19.32
N GLU A 317 -13.47 1.96 -19.38
CA GLU A 317 -13.22 3.39 -19.62
C GLU A 317 -12.54 4.05 -18.42
N GLN A 318 -12.99 3.74 -17.20
CA GLN A 318 -12.41 4.26 -15.96
C GLN A 318 -11.03 3.70 -15.73
N ALA A 319 -10.83 2.40 -16.03
CA ALA A 319 -9.54 1.74 -15.93
C ALA A 319 -8.44 2.44 -16.77
N LEU A 320 -8.77 2.88 -17.99
CA LEU A 320 -7.84 3.63 -18.84
C LEU A 320 -7.46 4.98 -18.21
N ALA A 321 -8.46 5.74 -17.76
CA ALA A 321 -8.25 7.05 -17.15
C ALA A 321 -7.48 6.94 -15.81
N GLU A 322 -7.79 5.90 -15.03
CA GLU A 322 -7.08 5.63 -13.78
C GLU A 322 -5.60 5.31 -14.03
N THR A 323 -5.31 4.42 -14.98
CA THR A 323 -3.93 4.05 -15.37
C THR A 323 -3.13 5.25 -15.86
N ASP A 324 -3.72 6.14 -16.67
CA ASP A 324 -3.03 7.34 -17.12
C ASP A 324 -2.62 8.26 -15.96
N TYR A 325 -3.49 8.40 -14.97
CA TYR A 325 -3.24 9.23 -13.80
C TYR A 325 -2.20 8.62 -12.86
N ILE A 326 -2.40 7.34 -12.46
CA ILE A 326 -1.53 6.72 -11.43
C ILE A 326 -0.25 6.11 -11.98
N GLY A 327 -0.16 5.89 -13.30
CA GLY A 327 1.02 5.27 -13.93
C GLY A 327 1.16 3.77 -13.71
N TYR A 328 0.13 3.10 -13.17
CA TYR A 328 0.06 1.66 -12.97
C TYR A 328 -1.10 1.06 -13.74
N SER A 329 -0.94 -0.17 -14.23
CA SER A 329 -2.05 -0.88 -14.86
C SER A 329 -3.08 -1.32 -13.81
N THR A 330 -4.34 -1.26 -14.23
CA THR A 330 -5.45 -1.79 -13.43
C THR A 330 -5.83 -3.19 -13.85
N GLY A 331 -6.00 -4.20 -13.49
CA GLY A 331 -6.30 -5.54 -14.03
C GLY A 331 -7.45 -5.63 -15.06
N SER A 332 -7.69 -4.59 -15.86
CA SER A 332 -8.76 -4.56 -16.87
C SER A 332 -8.36 -5.24 -18.18
N THR A 333 -9.29 -5.96 -18.81
CA THR A 333 -9.13 -6.49 -20.18
C THR A 333 -9.02 -5.40 -21.24
N ALA A 334 -9.33 -4.14 -20.93
CA ALA A 334 -9.17 -3.01 -21.85
C ALA A 334 -7.73 -2.89 -22.37
N PHE A 335 -6.74 -3.29 -21.56
CA PHE A 335 -5.32 -3.25 -21.93
C PHE A 335 -4.88 -4.37 -22.89
N ALA A 336 -5.73 -5.36 -23.15
CA ALA A 336 -5.48 -6.38 -24.15
C ALA A 336 -5.81 -5.91 -25.59
N GLU A 337 -6.44 -4.75 -25.76
CA GLU A 337 -6.77 -4.19 -27.07
C GLU A 337 -5.49 -3.73 -27.79
N PRO A 338 -5.24 -4.18 -29.04
CA PRO A 338 -4.02 -3.83 -29.76
C PRO A 338 -3.85 -2.32 -29.96
N GLY A 339 -2.68 -1.80 -29.61
CA GLY A 339 -2.34 -0.38 -29.74
C GLY A 339 -2.88 0.52 -28.64
N ILE A 340 -3.48 -0.05 -27.59
CA ILE A 340 -3.95 0.74 -26.44
C ILE A 340 -2.78 1.44 -25.74
N GLU A 341 -1.62 0.81 -25.70
CA GLU A 341 -0.39 1.34 -25.14
C GLU A 341 0.11 2.62 -25.83
N ASP A 342 -0.21 2.81 -27.12
CA ASP A 342 0.16 4.01 -27.89
C ASP A 342 -0.48 5.31 -27.30
N GLY A 343 -1.51 5.16 -26.46
CA GLY A 343 -2.15 6.27 -25.76
C GLY A 343 -1.42 6.77 -24.51
N PHE A 344 -0.37 6.05 -24.07
CA PHE A 344 0.32 6.36 -22.81
C PHE A 344 1.78 6.76 -23.06
N GLU A 345 2.23 7.83 -22.41
CA GLU A 345 3.65 8.18 -22.41
C GLU A 345 4.44 7.19 -21.55
N LEU A 346 5.63 6.77 -22.00
CA LEU A 346 6.46 5.74 -21.35
C LEU A 346 5.66 4.44 -21.07
N ALA A 347 4.86 4.03 -22.04
CA ALA A 347 3.97 2.87 -21.93
C ALA A 347 4.70 1.59 -21.55
N GLU A 348 5.95 1.41 -21.98
CA GLU A 348 6.79 0.26 -21.65
C GLU A 348 7.06 0.11 -20.14
N ILE A 349 6.91 1.18 -19.35
CA ILE A 349 7.03 1.13 -17.89
C ILE A 349 5.72 0.64 -17.25
N ILE A 350 4.57 0.96 -17.85
CA ILE A 350 3.25 0.53 -17.36
C ILE A 350 2.97 -0.91 -17.79
N PHE A 351 3.31 -1.24 -19.05
CA PHE A 351 2.98 -2.50 -19.72
C PHE A 351 4.27 -3.25 -20.08
N PRO A 352 4.92 -3.90 -19.09
CA PRO A 352 6.15 -4.63 -19.35
C PRO A 352 5.91 -5.80 -20.33
N GLU A 353 6.92 -6.09 -21.16
CA GLU A 353 6.87 -7.22 -22.06
C GLU A 353 6.67 -8.56 -21.33
N GLN A 354 6.09 -9.55 -22.01
CA GLN A 354 5.77 -10.85 -21.43
C GLN A 354 6.95 -11.52 -20.72
N HIS A 355 8.16 -11.40 -21.25
CA HIS A 355 9.35 -11.98 -20.64
C HIS A 355 9.72 -11.34 -19.28
N VAL A 356 9.25 -10.10 -19.01
CA VAL A 356 9.35 -9.45 -17.70
C VAL A 356 8.27 -10.02 -16.77
N LEU A 357 7.02 -10.08 -17.25
CA LEU A 357 5.89 -10.62 -16.50
C LEU A 357 6.16 -12.06 -16.02
N ASP A 358 6.76 -12.89 -16.86
CA ASP A 358 7.06 -14.30 -16.56
C ASP A 358 8.04 -14.50 -15.38
N ARG A 359 8.76 -13.45 -14.97
CA ARG A 359 9.71 -13.51 -13.85
C ARG A 359 9.29 -12.69 -12.63
N LEU A 360 8.11 -12.08 -12.67
CA LEU A 360 7.58 -11.40 -11.50
C LEU A 360 7.07 -12.42 -10.47
N VAL A 361 7.27 -12.09 -9.20
CA VAL A 361 6.88 -12.92 -8.07
C VAL A 361 5.94 -12.11 -7.20
N ALA A 362 4.71 -12.57 -7.04
CA ALA A 362 3.77 -11.94 -6.12
C ALA A 362 4.28 -12.07 -4.68
N SER A 363 4.30 -10.97 -3.95
CA SER A 363 4.70 -10.97 -2.54
C SER A 363 3.67 -11.68 -1.68
N GLU A 364 4.13 -12.34 -0.61
CA GLU A 364 3.30 -13.05 0.36
C GLU A 364 3.60 -12.58 1.79
N MET A 365 2.55 -12.37 2.58
CA MET A 365 2.71 -12.18 4.02
C MET A 365 2.93 -13.54 4.68
N ASN A 366 4.14 -13.77 5.19
CA ASN A 366 4.53 -15.03 5.79
C ASN A 366 5.37 -14.84 7.07
N GLU A 367 5.77 -15.93 7.70
CA GLU A 367 6.54 -15.92 8.96
C GLU A 367 7.96 -15.31 8.82
N GLY A 368 8.50 -15.18 7.60
CA GLY A 368 9.76 -14.49 7.33
C GLY A 368 9.69 -12.98 7.46
N MET A 369 8.48 -12.38 7.54
CA MET A 369 8.30 -10.93 7.57
C MET A 369 8.97 -10.27 8.78
N GLN A 370 8.89 -10.88 9.96
CA GLN A 370 9.54 -10.35 11.15
C GLN A 370 11.06 -10.19 10.95
N ARG A 371 11.71 -11.19 10.33
CA ARG A 371 13.15 -11.13 10.05
C ARG A 371 13.49 -10.04 9.02
N ARG A 372 12.64 -9.85 8.00
CA ARG A 372 12.82 -8.76 7.02
C ARG A 372 12.75 -7.37 7.67
N VAL A 373 11.81 -7.16 8.58
CA VAL A 373 11.71 -5.91 9.35
C VAL A 373 12.97 -5.66 10.20
N GLU A 374 13.52 -6.71 10.82
CA GLU A 374 14.80 -6.60 11.55
C GLU A 374 15.95 -6.21 10.62
N ILE A 375 16.06 -6.84 9.46
CA ILE A 375 17.10 -6.53 8.45
C ILE A 375 16.99 -5.07 8.00
N LEU A 376 15.79 -4.57 7.67
CA LEU A 376 15.60 -3.17 7.29
C LEU A 376 16.01 -2.22 8.43
N THR A 377 15.61 -2.53 9.67
CA THR A 377 15.95 -1.72 10.85
C THR A 377 17.47 -1.65 11.07
N ASP A 378 18.16 -2.79 10.92
CA ASP A 378 19.62 -2.88 11.03
C ASP A 378 20.29 -2.07 9.91
N ALA A 379 19.77 -2.15 8.68
CA ALA A 379 20.27 -1.40 7.53
C ALA A 379 20.09 0.11 7.70
N GLN A 380 18.94 0.58 8.15
CA GLN A 380 18.68 1.99 8.47
C GLN A 380 19.62 2.50 9.58
N THR A 381 19.83 1.68 10.62
CA THR A 381 20.79 2.01 11.69
C THR A 381 22.21 2.10 11.15
N ARG A 382 22.60 1.20 10.27
CA ARG A 382 23.95 1.11 9.68
C ARG A 382 24.26 2.27 8.75
N SER A 383 23.27 2.71 7.95
CA SER A 383 23.42 3.84 7.03
C SER A 383 23.47 5.19 7.77
N GLY A 384 22.79 5.29 8.90
CA GLY A 384 22.56 6.55 9.61
C GLY A 384 21.59 7.49 8.87
N ALA A 385 20.80 6.93 7.96
CA ALA A 385 19.84 7.62 7.11
C ALA A 385 18.42 7.61 7.71
#